data_d532d2e95746bdb9191800f99b232dbb
#
_entry.id   d532d2e95746bdb9191800f99b232dbb
#
_cell.length_a   1.000
_cell.length_b   1.000
_cell.length_c   1.000
_cell.angle_alpha   90.00
_cell.angle_beta   90.00
_cell.angle_gamma   90.00
#
_symmetry.space_group_name_H-M   'P 1'
#
loop_
_entity.id
_entity.type
_entity.pdbx_description
1 polymer ?
#
loop_
_entity_poly.entity_id
_entity_poly.type
_entity_poly.pdbx_seq_one_letter_code
_entity_poly.pdbx_strand_id
1 'polypeptide(L)'
;MNKKVLTSQFVRDYRRALKSNLDISKLDAVMTDLVNGVTLDPKYKDHQLRGNMARFRECHIAPDWLLVYQIAPGVVTFARTGSHSELFGKNRR
;
A
#
# COMPACT_ATOMS: atom_id res chain seq x y z
N MET A 1 17.27 -6.37 5.21
CA MET A 1 16.47 -5.64 4.19
C MET A 1 15.79 -6.64 3.28
N ASN A 2 14.53 -6.41 2.97
CA ASN A 2 13.77 -7.29 2.11
C ASN A 2 13.86 -6.87 0.65
N LYS A 3 13.65 -7.82 -0.25
CA LYS A 3 13.50 -7.50 -1.67
C LYS A 3 12.17 -6.80 -1.89
N LYS A 4 12.17 -5.78 -2.75
CA LYS A 4 10.97 -5.03 -3.11
C LYS A 4 10.45 -5.53 -4.45
N VAL A 5 9.16 -5.85 -4.50
CA VAL A 5 8.48 -6.26 -5.74
C VAL A 5 7.28 -5.34 -5.96
N LEU A 6 7.11 -4.86 -7.19
CA LEU A 6 5.99 -4.01 -7.57
C LEU A 6 5.15 -4.77 -8.59
N THR A 7 3.84 -4.88 -8.35
CA THR A 7 2.95 -5.46 -9.36
C THR A 7 2.77 -4.47 -10.50
N SER A 8 2.38 -4.97 -11.67
CA SER A 8 2.06 -4.08 -12.80
C SER A 8 0.98 -3.08 -12.44
N GLN A 9 -0.04 -3.53 -11.69
CA GLN A 9 -1.12 -2.65 -11.27
C GLN A 9 -0.61 -1.57 -10.31
N PHE A 10 0.29 -1.93 -9.39
CA PHE A 10 0.87 -0.94 -8.49
C PHE A 10 1.62 0.13 -9.27
N VAL A 11 2.38 -0.26 -10.29
CA VAL A 11 3.12 0.70 -11.09
C VAL A 11 2.16 1.70 -11.76
N ARG A 12 1.04 1.20 -12.30
CA ARG A 12 0.03 2.08 -12.88
C ARG A 12 -0.59 3.01 -11.84
N ASP A 13 -0.90 2.46 -10.66
CA ASP A 13 -1.45 3.24 -9.54
C ASP A 13 -0.48 4.35 -9.12
N TYR A 14 0.81 4.00 -9.01
CA TYR A 14 1.86 4.94 -8.60
C TYR A 14 1.96 6.09 -9.60
N ARG A 15 1.94 5.77 -10.89
CA ARG A 15 1.99 6.79 -11.94
C ARG A 15 0.78 7.73 -11.87
N ARG A 16 -0.39 7.18 -11.58
CA ARG A 16 -1.60 8.00 -11.40
C ARG A 16 -1.43 8.92 -10.18
N ALA A 17 -0.88 8.41 -9.09
CA ALA A 17 -0.63 9.20 -7.89
C ALA A 17 0.33 10.35 -8.16
N LEU A 18 1.36 10.12 -8.98
CA LEU A 18 2.32 11.17 -9.35
C LEU A 18 1.66 12.33 -10.07
N LYS A 19 0.58 12.07 -10.81
CA LYS A 19 -0.13 13.11 -11.58
C LYS A 19 -1.19 13.82 -10.76
N SER A 20 -1.41 13.40 -9.52
CA SER A 20 -2.40 13.99 -8.63
C SER A 20 -1.74 14.98 -7.69
N ASN A 21 -2.53 15.53 -6.75
CA ASN A 21 -2.01 16.44 -5.74
C ASN A 21 -1.48 15.71 -4.50
N LEU A 22 -1.35 14.39 -4.56
CA LEU A 22 -0.87 13.62 -3.43
C LEU A 22 0.61 13.85 -3.20
N ASP A 23 1.01 13.87 -1.93
CA ASP A 23 2.42 13.99 -1.54
C ASP A 23 3.07 12.62 -1.62
N ILE A 24 3.66 12.32 -2.77
CA ILE A 24 4.22 11.01 -3.05
C ILE A 24 5.35 10.63 -2.08
N SER A 25 6.00 11.63 -1.47
CA SER A 25 7.07 11.34 -0.51
C SER A 25 6.53 10.59 0.72
N LYS A 26 5.26 10.78 1.07
CA LYS A 26 4.64 10.03 2.16
C LYS A 26 4.53 8.55 1.83
N LEU A 27 4.14 8.23 0.60
CA LEU A 27 4.07 6.85 0.16
C LEU A 27 5.46 6.23 0.12
N ASP A 28 6.43 6.95 -0.46
CA ASP A 28 7.80 6.44 -0.57
C ASP A 28 8.41 6.14 0.79
N ALA A 29 8.15 6.99 1.78
CA ALA A 29 8.66 6.79 3.14
C ALA A 29 8.09 5.51 3.76
N VAL A 30 6.79 5.27 3.61
CA VAL A 30 6.16 4.07 4.15
C VAL A 30 6.69 2.83 3.45
N MET A 31 6.82 2.88 2.13
CA MET A 31 7.36 1.75 1.37
C MET A 31 8.79 1.42 1.82
N THR A 32 9.61 2.43 2.02
CA THR A 32 10.99 2.24 2.50
C THR A 32 11.01 1.58 3.87
N ASP A 33 10.15 2.03 4.79
CA ASP A 33 10.06 1.44 6.12
C ASP A 33 9.68 -0.03 6.03
N LEU A 34 8.68 -0.36 5.21
CA LEU A 34 8.24 -1.74 5.06
C LEU A 34 9.34 -2.64 4.49
N VAL A 35 10.07 -2.15 3.50
CA VAL A 35 11.19 -2.91 2.93
C VAL A 35 12.29 -3.13 3.96
N ASN A 36 12.51 -2.18 4.84
CA ASN A 36 13.54 -2.26 5.88
C ASN A 36 13.08 -3.02 7.13
N GLY A 37 11.85 -3.53 7.14
CA GLY A 37 11.32 -4.28 8.29
C GLY A 37 10.95 -3.41 9.47
N VAL A 38 10.76 -2.12 9.25
CA VAL A 38 10.37 -1.18 10.31
C VAL A 38 8.88 -1.33 10.58
N THR A 39 8.51 -1.43 11.86
CA THR A 39 7.10 -1.46 12.26
C THR A 39 6.49 -0.07 12.05
N LEU A 40 5.36 -0.02 11.34
CA LEU A 40 4.70 1.25 11.06
C LEU A 40 4.07 1.84 12.31
N ASP A 41 4.10 3.18 12.39
CA ASP A 41 3.41 3.91 13.44
C ASP A 41 1.91 3.57 13.41
N PRO A 42 1.25 3.42 14.57
CA PRO A 42 -0.19 3.12 14.62
C PRO A 42 -1.07 4.10 13.84
N LYS A 43 -0.60 5.32 13.59
CA LYS A 43 -1.37 6.29 12.81
C LYS A 43 -1.67 5.82 11.39
N TYR A 44 -0.85 4.90 10.85
CA TYR A 44 -1.07 4.36 9.52
C TYR A 44 -2.13 3.26 9.47
N LYS A 45 -2.63 2.81 10.63
CA LYS A 45 -3.72 1.82 10.73
C LYS A 45 -3.44 0.56 9.92
N ASP A 46 -2.20 0.10 9.97
CA ASP A 46 -1.78 -1.12 9.28
C ASP A 46 -2.55 -2.32 9.82
N HIS A 47 -3.19 -3.08 8.94
CA HIS A 47 -3.96 -4.25 9.34
C HIS A 47 -4.04 -5.25 8.20
N GLN A 48 -4.30 -6.51 8.58
CA GLN A 48 -4.49 -7.58 7.61
C GLN A 48 -5.90 -7.51 7.04
N LEU A 49 -6.00 -7.72 5.72
CA LEU A 49 -7.29 -7.80 5.06
C LEU A 49 -7.93 -9.17 5.31
N ARG A 50 -9.21 -9.30 4.96
CA ARG A 50 -10.00 -10.50 5.23
C ARG A 50 -10.47 -11.16 3.95
N GLY A 51 -11.03 -12.37 4.10
CA GLY A 51 -11.61 -13.12 3.01
C GLY A 51 -10.56 -13.53 2.00
N ASN A 52 -10.87 -13.41 0.72
CA ASN A 52 -9.93 -13.78 -0.33
C ASN A 52 -8.74 -12.83 -0.47
N MET A 53 -8.73 -11.74 0.31
CA MET A 53 -7.60 -10.81 0.37
C MET A 53 -6.72 -11.04 1.60
N ALA A 54 -6.92 -12.15 2.32
CA ALA A 54 -6.29 -12.37 3.62
C ALA A 54 -4.76 -12.41 3.58
N ARG A 55 -4.15 -12.67 2.40
CA ARG A 55 -2.69 -12.66 2.27
C ARG A 55 -2.12 -11.25 2.23
N PHE A 56 -2.98 -10.23 2.07
CA PHE A 56 -2.54 -8.85 1.94
C PHE A 56 -2.80 -8.08 3.21
N ARG A 57 -2.01 -7.02 3.37
CA ARG A 57 -2.20 -6.03 4.42
C ARG A 57 -2.50 -4.69 3.77
N GLU A 58 -3.11 -3.80 4.54
CA GLU A 58 -3.47 -2.47 4.08
C GLU A 58 -3.03 -1.46 5.13
N CYS A 59 -2.51 -0.32 4.69
CA CYS A 59 -2.27 0.80 5.59
C CYS A 59 -2.75 2.09 4.94
N HIS A 60 -2.95 3.11 5.77
CA HIS A 60 -3.46 4.41 5.34
C HIS A 60 -2.29 5.39 5.27
N ILE A 61 -1.95 5.81 4.05
CA ILE A 61 -0.94 6.86 3.84
C ILE A 61 -1.53 8.21 4.25
N ALA A 62 -2.81 8.40 3.95
CA ALA A 62 -3.62 9.55 4.32
C ALA A 62 -5.06 9.05 4.47
N PRO A 63 -6.03 9.88 4.92
CA PRO A 63 -7.38 9.39 5.22
C PRO A 63 -8.05 8.58 4.11
N ASP A 64 -7.86 8.95 2.84
CA ASP A 64 -8.42 8.18 1.73
C ASP A 64 -7.33 7.81 0.73
N TRP A 65 -6.18 7.44 1.23
CA TRP A 65 -5.05 7.02 0.40
C TRP A 65 -4.45 5.76 1.01
N LEU A 66 -4.71 4.63 0.38
CA LEU A 66 -4.37 3.31 0.89
C LEU A 66 -3.15 2.74 0.17
N LEU A 67 -2.43 1.89 0.87
CA LEU A 67 -1.38 1.05 0.29
C LEU A 67 -1.71 -0.40 0.65
N VAL A 68 -1.84 -1.25 -0.37
CA VAL A 68 -2.08 -2.69 -0.20
C VAL A 68 -0.79 -3.41 -0.55
N TYR A 69 -0.34 -4.27 0.37
CA TYR A 69 0.94 -4.94 0.21
C TYR A 69 0.91 -6.33 0.85
N GLN A 70 1.92 -7.12 0.54
CA GLN A 70 2.08 -8.46 1.09
C GLN A 70 3.50 -8.63 1.61
N ILE A 71 3.64 -9.20 2.80
CA ILE A 71 4.94 -9.53 3.36
C ILE A 71 5.10 -11.04 3.34
N ALA A 72 6.21 -11.50 2.75
CA ALA A 72 6.61 -12.89 2.78
C ALA A 72 8.08 -12.93 3.19
N PRO A 73 8.61 -14.11 3.56
CA PRO A 73 10.03 -14.19 3.97
C PRO A 73 10.94 -13.61 2.90
N GLY A 74 11.67 -12.56 3.27
CA GLY A 74 12.65 -11.94 2.38
C GLY A 74 12.09 -11.04 1.29
N VAL A 75 10.76 -10.82 1.23
CA VAL A 75 10.20 -10.02 0.15
C VAL A 75 8.97 -9.24 0.61
N VAL A 76 8.84 -8.00 0.12
CA VAL A 76 7.64 -7.18 0.29
C VAL A 76 7.12 -6.86 -1.11
N THR A 77 5.87 -7.23 -1.37
CA THR A 77 5.21 -6.97 -2.65
C THR A 77 4.19 -5.87 -2.49
N PHE A 78 4.34 -4.79 -3.25
CA PHE A 78 3.37 -3.69 -3.25
C PHE A 78 2.37 -3.96 -4.37
N ALA A 79 1.10 -4.15 -3.97
CA ALA A 79 0.06 -4.63 -4.87
C ALA A 79 -0.80 -3.52 -5.45
N ARG A 80 -1.24 -2.56 -4.63
CA ARG A 80 -2.10 -1.47 -5.06
C ARG A 80 -1.85 -0.22 -4.21
N THR A 81 -2.14 0.94 -4.77
CA THR A 81 -2.27 2.17 -4.00
C THR A 81 -3.33 3.05 -4.65
N GLY A 82 -4.11 3.75 -3.83
CA GLY A 82 -5.18 4.61 -4.32
C GLY A 82 -6.22 4.85 -3.25
N SER A 83 -7.32 5.51 -3.63
CA SER A 83 -8.43 5.75 -2.73
C SER A 83 -9.25 4.48 -2.53
N HIS A 84 -10.17 4.50 -1.54
CA HIS A 84 -11.07 3.37 -1.34
C HIS A 84 -11.85 3.06 -2.62
N SER A 85 -12.41 4.08 -3.27
CA SER A 85 -13.19 3.82 -4.47
C SER A 85 -12.34 3.31 -5.63
N GLU A 86 -11.10 3.78 -5.75
CA GLU A 86 -10.20 3.30 -6.80
C GLU A 86 -9.83 1.83 -6.62
N LEU A 87 -9.61 1.40 -5.37
CA LEU A 87 -9.16 0.05 -5.09
C LEU A 87 -10.32 -0.95 -4.94
N PHE A 88 -11.43 -0.52 -4.37
CA PHE A 88 -12.53 -1.41 -4.02
C PHE A 88 -13.85 -1.07 -4.69
N GLY A 89 -13.91 0.03 -5.43
CA GLY A 89 -15.13 0.49 -6.07
C GLY A 89 -16.03 1.26 -5.12
N LYS A 90 -16.96 2.02 -5.69
CA LYS A 90 -17.81 2.93 -4.90
C LYS A 90 -18.75 2.18 -3.94
N ASN A 91 -19.17 0.98 -4.31
CA ASN A 91 -20.14 0.20 -3.54
C ASN A 91 -19.49 -0.82 -2.61
N ARG A 92 -18.17 -0.81 -2.52
CA ARG A 92 -17.47 -1.74 -1.64
C ARG A 92 -17.31 -1.10 -0.26
N ARG A 93 -17.49 -1.91 0.76
CA ARG A 93 -17.37 -1.47 2.15
C ARG A 93 -16.22 -2.17 2.83
#